data_9db8faefbc6bb98f6fd7ca3d01ba6a46
#
_entry.id   9db8faefbc6bb98f6fd7ca3d01ba6a46
#
_cell.length_a   1.000
_cell.length_b   1.000
_cell.length_c   1.000
_cell.angle_alpha   90.00
_cell.angle_beta   90.00
_cell.angle_gamma   90.00
#
_symmetry.space_group_name_H-M   'P 1'
#
loop_
_entity.id
_entity.type
_entity.pdbx_description
1 polymer ?
#
loop_
_entity_poly.entity_id
_entity_poly.type
_entity_poly.pdbx_seq_one_letter_code
_entity_poly.pdbx_strand_id
1 'polypeptide(L)'
;CGLAFNYIHNRIYDCVSFDGEKLKIYHKNQEEENVYFISDYKMDALDEHKITIKLEEKFVLLVDDKEICTLDIKFIPSNVAFIGKSPARFRELKLEMTNEEYYKHNEGIKEYNDVLSSKKKKYAPIKLIKKIDLKGSGAGRQFRFSYLDGKPVMLFAQHQKRMYRDSFARLSCLTAFDIDGNILWQIGRPNKEENGPISCDLPFQIADINNDGKMEVIFAMDFHVYIVSLKDGHVISQMRTPYVKGDELVGDYPYDYLNPDGMRVADFEGLGYKGDFILKDRYKNVWAYRASDFKLLWRYHHKNTGHFPYIYDFDGDGRDEMFVGYDMVKDGNILWSLPINSDHTDEIIYASSLKNGVKHLYLASGNEGFNIVNTDGTFYKMNTVGHAQRISVAPYRGLNKLDCAVTSFWGADMLIYLFDGDGNLLQQREMQGNGNLVSPVMYDGKNTLILTNTSPTLGGL
;
A
#
# COMPACT_ATOMS: atom_id res chain seq x y z
N CYS A 1 7.15 -23.81 -14.84
CA CYS A 1 7.71 -22.74 -15.68
C CYS A 1 6.82 -22.49 -16.88
N GLY A 2 6.92 -21.34 -17.52
CA GLY A 2 6.09 -21.00 -18.67
C GLY A 2 6.57 -19.80 -19.46
N LEU A 3 5.91 -19.59 -20.60
CA LEU A 3 6.07 -18.43 -21.46
C LEU A 3 4.72 -17.73 -21.60
N ALA A 4 4.66 -16.47 -21.19
CA ALA A 4 3.50 -15.62 -21.38
C ALA A 4 3.60 -14.84 -22.70
N PHE A 5 2.47 -14.68 -23.35
CA PHE A 5 2.26 -13.89 -24.57
C PHE A 5 0.92 -13.14 -24.43
N ASN A 6 0.54 -12.33 -25.39
CA ASN A 6 -0.60 -11.40 -25.22
C ASN A 6 -0.53 -10.63 -23.89
N TYR A 7 0.70 -10.27 -23.50
CA TYR A 7 1.02 -9.78 -22.18
C TYR A 7 0.72 -8.29 -22.06
N ILE A 8 -0.30 -7.97 -21.29
CA ILE A 8 -0.66 -6.58 -20.93
C ILE A 8 0.09 -6.15 -19.67
N HIS A 9 0.02 -6.98 -18.64
CA HIS A 9 0.77 -6.86 -17.39
C HIS A 9 0.72 -8.19 -16.61
N ASN A 10 1.41 -8.28 -15.48
CA ASN A 10 1.62 -9.52 -14.72
C ASN A 10 0.34 -10.20 -14.17
N ARG A 11 -0.84 -9.62 -14.41
CA ARG A 11 -2.15 -10.18 -14.06
C ARG A 11 -3.09 -10.38 -15.25
N ILE A 12 -2.70 -9.94 -16.47
CA ILE A 12 -3.47 -10.16 -17.70
C ILE A 12 -2.53 -10.59 -18.82
N TYR A 13 -2.58 -11.86 -19.16
CA TYR A 13 -1.75 -12.48 -20.21
C TYR A 13 -2.28 -13.85 -20.60
N ASP A 14 -1.87 -14.37 -21.74
CA ASP A 14 -1.96 -15.77 -22.08
C ASP A 14 -0.66 -16.49 -21.74
N CYS A 15 -0.72 -17.77 -21.36
CA CYS A 15 0.46 -18.50 -20.92
C CYS A 15 0.44 -19.95 -21.41
N VAL A 16 1.61 -20.40 -21.87
CA VAL A 16 1.95 -21.83 -21.96
C VAL A 16 2.76 -22.17 -20.73
N SER A 17 2.30 -23.10 -19.91
CA SER A 17 2.98 -23.50 -18.68
C SER A 17 3.17 -25.01 -18.57
N PHE A 18 4.27 -25.39 -17.92
CA PHE A 18 4.65 -26.77 -17.63
C PHE A 18 4.91 -26.89 -16.13
N ASP A 19 4.32 -27.90 -15.49
CA ASP A 19 4.55 -28.21 -14.07
C ASP A 19 5.37 -29.48 -13.83
N GLY A 20 5.85 -30.10 -14.92
CA GLY A 20 6.60 -31.37 -14.95
C GLY A 20 5.76 -32.59 -15.36
N GLU A 21 4.45 -32.57 -15.12
CA GLU A 21 3.53 -33.65 -15.50
C GLU A 21 2.50 -33.20 -16.52
N LYS A 22 2.15 -31.89 -16.50
CA LYS A 22 1.10 -31.31 -17.35
C LYS A 22 1.59 -30.13 -18.13
N LEU A 23 1.09 -30.02 -19.33
CA LEU A 23 1.09 -28.83 -20.16
C LEU A 23 -0.26 -28.15 -20.01
N LYS A 24 -0.27 -26.84 -19.72
CA LYS A 24 -1.48 -26.03 -19.61
C LYS A 24 -1.33 -24.76 -20.45
N ILE A 25 -2.36 -24.45 -21.25
CA ILE A 25 -2.48 -23.18 -21.97
C ILE A 25 -3.72 -22.47 -21.43
N TYR A 26 -3.55 -21.25 -20.95
CA TYR A 26 -4.61 -20.52 -20.29
C TYR A 26 -4.50 -19.01 -20.46
N HIS A 27 -5.63 -18.32 -20.35
CA HIS A 27 -5.73 -16.88 -20.17
C HIS A 27 -5.78 -16.57 -18.69
N LYS A 28 -4.85 -15.74 -18.22
CA LYS A 28 -4.88 -15.12 -16.89
C LYS A 28 -5.62 -13.80 -16.99
N ASN A 29 -6.66 -13.62 -16.17
CA ASN A 29 -7.36 -12.35 -15.98
C ASN A 29 -7.53 -12.09 -14.49
N GLN A 30 -6.69 -11.23 -13.93
CA GLN A 30 -6.57 -10.98 -12.50
C GLN A 30 -6.25 -12.29 -11.73
N GLU A 31 -7.16 -12.77 -10.90
CA GLU A 31 -6.99 -14.03 -10.16
C GLU A 31 -7.54 -15.26 -10.90
N GLU A 32 -8.31 -15.05 -11.97
CA GLU A 32 -8.93 -16.12 -12.73
C GLU A 32 -7.99 -16.69 -13.80
N GLU A 33 -8.07 -18.00 -14.01
CA GLU A 33 -7.39 -18.71 -15.09
C GLU A 33 -8.41 -19.43 -15.96
N ASN A 34 -8.63 -18.91 -17.15
CA ASN A 34 -9.47 -19.53 -18.16
C ASN A 34 -8.64 -20.47 -19.03
N VAL A 35 -8.84 -21.79 -18.86
CA VAL A 35 -8.02 -22.81 -19.52
C VAL A 35 -8.48 -23.05 -20.95
N TYR A 36 -7.60 -22.86 -21.93
CA TYR A 36 -7.82 -23.22 -23.34
C TYR A 36 -7.52 -24.67 -23.62
N PHE A 37 -6.44 -25.19 -23.02
CA PHE A 37 -5.96 -26.53 -23.25
C PHE A 37 -5.20 -27.08 -22.04
N ILE A 38 -5.37 -28.35 -21.74
CA ILE A 38 -4.60 -29.08 -20.75
C ILE A 38 -4.34 -30.50 -21.26
N SER A 39 -3.14 -31.00 -21.09
CA SER A 39 -2.73 -32.35 -21.46
C SER A 39 -1.72 -32.89 -20.48
N ASP A 40 -1.73 -34.19 -20.26
CA ASP A 40 -0.65 -34.90 -19.60
C ASP A 40 0.58 -34.88 -20.54
N TYR A 41 1.61 -34.17 -20.10
CA TYR A 41 2.85 -34.03 -20.86
C TYR A 41 4.04 -34.04 -19.91
N LYS A 42 4.76 -35.16 -19.88
CA LYS A 42 5.97 -35.31 -19.08
C LYS A 42 7.12 -34.56 -19.72
N MET A 43 7.67 -33.59 -19.03
CA MET A 43 8.96 -32.98 -19.31
C MET A 43 9.95 -33.39 -18.22
N ASP A 44 11.13 -33.90 -18.62
CA ASP A 44 12.20 -34.08 -17.65
C ASP A 44 12.73 -32.69 -17.25
N ALA A 45 12.66 -32.39 -15.97
CA ALA A 45 13.08 -31.08 -15.45
C ALA A 45 14.59 -30.81 -15.57
N LEU A 46 15.38 -31.84 -15.88
CA LEU A 46 16.84 -31.73 -16.05
C LEU A 46 17.24 -31.60 -17.53
N ASP A 47 16.34 -31.90 -18.45
CA ASP A 47 16.59 -31.79 -19.89
C ASP A 47 16.27 -30.39 -20.39
N GLU A 48 16.91 -30.03 -21.50
CA GLU A 48 16.67 -28.80 -22.22
C GLU A 48 15.62 -29.05 -23.31
N HIS A 49 14.53 -28.31 -23.27
CA HIS A 49 13.43 -28.42 -24.22
C HIS A 49 13.27 -27.10 -25.02
N LYS A 50 13.05 -27.28 -26.34
CA LYS A 50 12.73 -26.16 -27.23
C LYS A 50 11.23 -25.93 -27.29
N ILE A 51 10.76 -24.78 -26.81
CA ILE A 51 9.36 -24.39 -26.89
C ILE A 51 9.21 -23.41 -28.05
N THR A 52 8.36 -23.74 -29.02
CA THR A 52 8.05 -22.83 -30.15
C THR A 52 6.56 -22.50 -30.12
N ILE A 53 6.24 -21.20 -30.07
CA ILE A 53 4.88 -20.70 -30.20
C ILE A 53 4.79 -19.95 -31.51
N LYS A 54 3.86 -20.36 -32.38
CA LYS A 54 3.50 -19.64 -33.61
C LYS A 54 2.17 -18.95 -33.40
N LEU A 55 2.12 -17.65 -33.66
CA LEU A 55 0.97 -16.78 -33.50
C LEU A 55 0.67 -16.13 -34.87
N GLU A 56 0.05 -16.91 -35.75
CA GLU A 56 -0.37 -16.48 -37.09
C GLU A 56 -1.90 -16.43 -37.17
N GLU A 57 -2.54 -17.13 -38.10
CA GLU A 57 -3.98 -17.27 -38.14
C GLU A 57 -4.52 -18.09 -36.96
N LYS A 58 -3.70 -19.03 -36.47
CA LYS A 58 -3.97 -19.85 -35.28
C LYS A 58 -2.75 -19.88 -34.38
N PHE A 59 -2.99 -20.13 -33.10
CA PHE A 59 -1.96 -20.48 -32.16
C PHE A 59 -1.50 -21.93 -32.40
N VAL A 60 -0.21 -22.15 -32.58
CA VAL A 60 0.39 -23.48 -32.68
C VAL A 60 1.51 -23.60 -31.66
N LEU A 61 1.46 -24.65 -30.83
CA LEU A 61 2.52 -25.00 -29.89
C LEU A 61 3.31 -26.20 -30.38
N LEU A 62 4.64 -26.02 -30.43
CA LEU A 62 5.56 -27.13 -30.64
C LEU A 62 6.51 -27.26 -29.44
N VAL A 63 6.82 -28.50 -29.07
CA VAL A 63 7.87 -28.85 -28.11
C VAL A 63 8.85 -29.77 -28.83
N ASP A 64 10.14 -29.42 -28.83
CA ASP A 64 11.20 -30.12 -29.54
C ASP A 64 10.84 -30.38 -31.02
N ASP A 65 10.34 -29.36 -31.69
CA ASP A 65 9.89 -29.31 -33.06
C ASP A 65 8.69 -30.26 -33.40
N LYS A 66 8.08 -30.85 -32.37
CA LYS A 66 6.87 -31.67 -32.52
C LYS A 66 5.64 -30.86 -32.13
N GLU A 67 4.65 -30.77 -33.02
CA GLU A 67 3.38 -30.13 -32.76
C GLU A 67 2.62 -30.83 -31.63
N ILE A 68 2.20 -30.05 -30.64
CA ILE A 68 1.43 -30.50 -29.49
C ILE A 68 -0.06 -30.16 -29.65
N CYS A 69 -0.35 -28.94 -30.05
CA CYS A 69 -1.73 -28.51 -30.27
C CYS A 69 -1.80 -27.29 -31.20
N THR A 70 -2.98 -27.13 -31.80
CA THR A 70 -3.40 -25.95 -32.55
C THR A 70 -4.70 -25.42 -31.97
N LEU A 71 -4.74 -24.14 -31.60
CA LEU A 71 -5.89 -23.50 -30.91
C LEU A 71 -6.29 -22.22 -31.63
N ASP A 72 -7.54 -21.85 -31.46
CA ASP A 72 -8.06 -20.56 -31.92
C ASP A 72 -7.90 -19.51 -30.82
N ILE A 73 -6.66 -19.03 -30.64
CA ILE A 73 -6.33 -17.97 -29.70
C ILE A 73 -5.98 -16.73 -30.50
N LYS A 74 -6.72 -15.64 -30.26
CA LYS A 74 -6.47 -14.37 -30.92
C LYS A 74 -5.16 -13.76 -30.44
N PHE A 75 -4.29 -13.44 -31.38
CA PHE A 75 -3.06 -12.74 -31.09
C PHE A 75 -3.31 -11.24 -30.87
N ILE A 76 -2.71 -10.72 -29.80
CA ILE A 76 -2.66 -9.29 -29.48
C ILE A 76 -1.18 -8.92 -29.43
N PRO A 77 -0.68 -8.03 -30.34
CA PRO A 77 0.70 -7.57 -30.31
C PRO A 77 1.04 -6.96 -28.96
N SER A 78 1.99 -7.57 -28.25
CA SER A 78 2.33 -7.22 -26.86
C SER A 78 3.73 -7.71 -26.51
N ASN A 79 4.10 -7.57 -25.25
CA ASN A 79 5.34 -8.17 -24.73
C ASN A 79 5.20 -9.68 -24.53
N VAL A 80 6.33 -10.33 -24.34
CA VAL A 80 6.45 -11.71 -23.87
C VAL A 80 7.14 -11.72 -22.51
N ALA A 81 6.83 -12.67 -21.65
CA ALA A 81 7.44 -12.81 -20.35
C ALA A 81 7.70 -14.27 -19.97
N PHE A 82 8.78 -14.51 -19.23
CA PHE A 82 9.02 -15.81 -18.61
C PHE A 82 8.30 -15.90 -17.26
N ILE A 83 7.67 -17.05 -17.01
CA ILE A 83 6.98 -17.33 -15.75
C ILE A 83 7.67 -18.51 -15.05
N GLY A 84 8.15 -18.31 -13.82
CA GLY A 84 8.75 -19.34 -12.99
C GLY A 84 8.15 -19.32 -11.59
N LYS A 85 7.47 -20.40 -11.18
CA LYS A 85 7.02 -20.62 -9.78
C LYS A 85 8.07 -21.40 -8.95
N SER A 86 9.07 -21.96 -9.60
CA SER A 86 10.21 -22.67 -9.01
C SER A 86 11.47 -22.33 -9.81
N PRO A 87 12.68 -22.68 -9.34
CA PRO A 87 13.88 -22.46 -10.10
C PRO A 87 13.75 -23.01 -11.51
N ALA A 88 13.87 -22.15 -12.52
CA ALA A 88 13.81 -22.48 -13.93
C ALA A 88 14.92 -21.71 -14.66
N ARG A 89 15.49 -22.33 -15.70
CA ARG A 89 16.51 -21.71 -16.53
C ARG A 89 15.96 -21.57 -17.95
N PHE A 90 15.94 -20.34 -18.46
CA PHE A 90 15.56 -20.02 -19.82
C PHE A 90 16.80 -19.63 -20.61
N ARG A 91 16.86 -20.06 -21.87
CA ARG A 91 17.95 -19.73 -22.79
C ARG A 91 17.38 -19.35 -24.15
N GLU A 92 18.12 -18.55 -24.89
CA GLU A 92 17.93 -18.30 -26.32
C GLU A 92 16.50 -17.89 -26.71
N LEU A 93 15.96 -16.84 -26.06
CA LEU A 93 14.72 -16.27 -26.54
C LEU A 93 14.92 -15.71 -27.95
N LYS A 94 14.22 -16.28 -28.91
CA LYS A 94 14.21 -15.83 -30.31
C LYS A 94 12.79 -15.40 -30.66
N LEU A 95 12.64 -14.18 -31.15
CA LEU A 95 11.39 -13.66 -31.69
C LEU A 95 11.58 -13.47 -33.20
N GLU A 96 10.71 -14.10 -33.97
CA GLU A 96 10.62 -13.93 -35.41
C GLU A 96 9.34 -13.19 -35.76
N MET A 97 9.43 -12.24 -36.66
CA MET A 97 8.30 -11.48 -37.15
C MET A 97 8.54 -11.09 -38.60
N THR A 98 7.50 -10.77 -39.33
CA THR A 98 7.62 -10.23 -40.69
C THR A 98 8.27 -8.84 -40.68
N ASN A 99 8.86 -8.41 -41.80
CA ASN A 99 9.39 -7.07 -41.92
C ASN A 99 8.31 -6.01 -41.69
N GLU A 100 7.08 -6.25 -42.12
CA GLU A 100 5.97 -5.33 -41.93
C GLU A 100 5.64 -5.15 -40.46
N GLU A 101 5.52 -6.25 -39.70
CA GLU A 101 5.29 -6.24 -38.25
C GLU A 101 6.42 -5.55 -37.50
N TYR A 102 7.68 -5.80 -37.91
CA TYR A 102 8.85 -5.15 -37.33
C TYR A 102 8.83 -3.63 -37.52
N TYR A 103 8.54 -3.18 -38.74
CA TYR A 103 8.45 -1.73 -39.02
C TYR A 103 7.29 -1.10 -38.24
N LYS A 104 6.11 -1.71 -38.26
CA LYS A 104 4.93 -1.22 -37.53
C LYS A 104 5.18 -1.16 -36.02
N HIS A 105 5.85 -2.15 -35.45
CA HIS A 105 6.24 -2.15 -34.04
C HIS A 105 7.18 -0.99 -33.70
N ASN A 106 8.22 -0.79 -34.50
CA ASN A 106 9.19 0.29 -34.29
C ASN A 106 8.58 1.68 -34.49
N GLU A 107 7.68 1.84 -35.44
CA GLU A 107 6.92 3.10 -35.61
C GLU A 107 6.05 3.36 -34.37
N GLY A 108 5.35 2.37 -33.86
CA GLY A 108 4.56 2.48 -32.63
C GLY A 108 5.40 2.88 -31.40
N ILE A 109 6.58 2.28 -31.23
CA ILE A 109 7.52 2.67 -30.17
C ILE A 109 7.97 4.11 -30.34
N LYS A 110 8.30 4.53 -31.56
CA LYS A 110 8.74 5.90 -31.86
C LYS A 110 7.62 6.89 -31.54
N GLU A 111 6.42 6.65 -32.04
CA GLU A 111 5.25 7.49 -31.79
C GLU A 111 4.96 7.60 -30.27
N TYR A 112 4.99 6.49 -29.55
CA TYR A 112 4.84 6.48 -28.10
C TYR A 112 5.89 7.35 -27.40
N ASN A 113 7.17 7.22 -27.78
CA ASN A 113 8.26 7.99 -27.20
C ASN A 113 8.15 9.49 -27.55
N ASP A 114 7.70 9.84 -28.75
CA ASP A 114 7.48 11.23 -29.18
C ASP A 114 6.33 11.87 -28.39
N VAL A 115 5.23 11.14 -28.21
CA VAL A 115 4.09 11.58 -27.36
C VAL A 115 4.54 11.75 -25.92
N LEU A 116 5.29 10.79 -25.37
CA LEU A 116 5.79 10.85 -23.99
C LEU A 116 6.74 12.05 -23.81
N SER A 117 7.65 12.25 -24.74
CA SER A 117 8.60 13.38 -24.76
C SER A 117 7.87 14.72 -24.83
N SER A 118 6.85 14.81 -25.69
CA SER A 118 6.01 16.01 -25.81
C SER A 118 5.24 16.29 -24.50
N LYS A 119 4.70 15.25 -23.86
CA LYS A 119 4.02 15.38 -22.57
C LYS A 119 5.00 15.83 -21.48
N LYS A 120 6.19 15.23 -21.40
CA LYS A 120 7.24 15.59 -20.42
C LYS A 120 7.66 17.05 -20.51
N LYS A 121 7.72 17.62 -21.73
CA LYS A 121 8.07 19.03 -21.94
C LYS A 121 7.08 20.02 -21.34
N LYS A 122 5.85 19.59 -21.01
CA LYS A 122 4.83 20.43 -20.37
C LYS A 122 5.09 20.65 -18.87
N TYR A 123 5.95 19.84 -18.28
CA TYR A 123 6.27 19.89 -16.84
C TYR A 123 7.68 20.42 -16.66
N ALA A 124 7.87 21.34 -15.71
CA ALA A 124 9.20 21.78 -15.33
C ALA A 124 10.00 20.60 -14.73
N PRO A 125 11.32 20.52 -14.98
CA PRO A 125 12.12 19.45 -14.40
C PRO A 125 12.16 19.56 -12.87
N ILE A 126 12.05 18.42 -12.20
CA ILE A 126 12.24 18.34 -10.76
C ILE A 126 13.71 18.66 -10.45
N LYS A 127 13.93 19.59 -9.51
CA LYS A 127 15.26 19.97 -9.03
C LYS A 127 15.38 19.63 -7.56
N LEU A 128 16.51 19.02 -7.18
CA LEU A 128 16.84 18.85 -5.77
C LEU A 128 17.13 20.24 -5.17
N ILE A 129 16.25 20.69 -4.27
CA ILE A 129 16.40 21.98 -3.59
C ILE A 129 17.26 21.81 -2.34
N LYS A 130 17.02 20.75 -1.57
CA LYS A 130 17.70 20.53 -0.29
C LYS A 130 17.80 19.04 0.02
N LYS A 131 18.90 18.64 0.61
CA LYS A 131 19.13 17.33 1.21
C LYS A 131 19.33 17.51 2.70
N ILE A 132 18.54 16.83 3.52
CA ILE A 132 18.59 16.89 4.96
C ILE A 132 19.19 15.58 5.48
N ASP A 133 20.28 15.68 6.23
CA ASP A 133 20.88 14.53 6.89
C ASP A 133 20.14 14.26 8.21
N LEU A 134 19.52 13.08 8.30
CA LEU A 134 18.82 12.64 9.51
C LEU A 134 19.75 12.14 10.61
N LYS A 135 21.06 12.22 10.42
CA LYS A 135 22.09 11.88 11.42
C LYS A 135 21.92 10.48 12.03
N GLY A 136 21.36 9.57 11.25
CA GLY A 136 21.11 8.19 11.66
C GLY A 136 19.89 7.98 12.56
N SER A 137 19.06 8.99 12.75
CA SER A 137 17.89 8.94 13.66
C SER A 137 16.60 8.45 13.03
N GLY A 138 16.63 7.89 11.84
CA GLY A 138 15.44 7.32 11.18
C GLY A 138 15.61 7.18 9.69
N ALA A 139 14.60 6.56 9.07
CA ALA A 139 14.42 6.54 7.63
C ALA A 139 13.26 7.47 7.25
N GLY A 140 13.33 8.09 6.08
CA GLY A 140 12.30 9.04 5.62
C GLY A 140 10.89 8.47 5.42
N ARG A 141 10.71 7.18 5.65
CA ARG A 141 9.41 6.51 5.52
C ARG A 141 8.45 6.84 6.67
N GLN A 142 8.97 7.08 7.86
CA GLN A 142 8.15 7.30 9.06
C GLN A 142 8.42 8.69 9.64
N PHE A 143 7.67 9.67 9.16
CA PHE A 143 7.75 11.01 9.66
C PHE A 143 6.36 11.65 9.78
N ARG A 144 6.28 12.68 10.61
CA ARG A 144 5.15 13.59 10.74
C ARG A 144 5.64 15.02 10.54
N PHE A 145 4.76 15.86 10.12
CA PHE A 145 5.04 17.26 9.84
C PHE A 145 4.08 18.14 10.62
N SER A 146 4.61 19.22 11.20
CA SER A 146 3.82 20.22 11.91
C SER A 146 4.47 21.60 11.83
N TYR A 147 3.92 22.55 12.53
CA TYR A 147 4.45 23.90 12.64
C TYR A 147 4.64 24.28 14.10
N LEU A 148 5.75 24.95 14.40
CA LEU A 148 6.07 25.56 15.68
C LEU A 148 6.33 27.05 15.43
N ASP A 149 5.50 27.93 15.99
CA ASP A 149 5.58 29.38 15.78
C ASP A 149 5.65 29.77 14.28
N GLY A 150 4.82 29.08 13.44
CA GLY A 150 4.77 29.30 12.00
C GLY A 150 5.94 28.70 11.21
N LYS A 151 6.91 28.05 11.86
CA LYS A 151 8.04 27.37 11.22
C LYS A 151 7.78 25.88 11.12
N PRO A 152 8.11 25.24 9.98
CA PRO A 152 7.91 23.83 9.81
C PRO A 152 8.84 23.00 10.71
N VAL A 153 8.28 21.97 11.32
CA VAL A 153 8.97 20.97 12.14
C VAL A 153 8.69 19.59 11.58
N MET A 154 9.74 18.80 11.42
CA MET A 154 9.69 17.42 10.96
C MET A 154 10.04 16.50 12.11
N LEU A 155 9.16 15.53 12.40
CA LEU A 155 9.36 14.52 13.42
C LEU A 155 9.63 13.18 12.75
N PHE A 156 10.83 12.64 12.92
CA PHE A 156 11.24 11.35 12.37
C PHE A 156 11.29 10.29 13.46
N ALA A 157 10.74 9.13 13.13
CA ALA A 157 10.77 7.96 13.99
C ALA A 157 11.75 6.92 13.47
N GLN A 158 12.56 6.37 14.39
CA GLN A 158 13.36 5.18 14.17
C GLN A 158 12.76 4.02 14.94
N HIS A 159 12.80 2.85 14.37
CA HIS A 159 12.35 1.63 15.04
C HIS A 159 13.49 0.64 15.14
N GLN A 160 13.43 -0.19 16.16
CA GLN A 160 14.36 -1.29 16.32
C GLN A 160 14.05 -2.42 15.32
N LYS A 161 15.11 -3.17 15.01
CA LYS A 161 15.05 -4.37 14.19
C LYS A 161 13.95 -5.30 14.71
N ARG A 162 13.14 -5.82 13.81
CA ARG A 162 12.05 -6.73 14.11
C ARG A 162 12.57 -8.02 14.71
N MET A 163 11.87 -8.51 15.70
CA MET A 163 12.18 -9.81 16.27
C MET A 163 11.67 -10.97 15.42
N TYR A 164 10.55 -10.78 14.69
CA TYR A 164 9.95 -11.83 13.85
C TYR A 164 9.13 -11.24 12.71
N ARG A 165 9.53 -11.48 11.46
CA ARG A 165 8.85 -10.99 10.23
C ARG A 165 8.46 -9.51 10.33
N ASP A 166 7.15 -9.23 10.22
CA ASP A 166 6.54 -7.90 10.32
C ASP A 166 6.05 -7.56 11.73
N SER A 167 6.24 -8.46 12.68
CA SER A 167 5.70 -8.35 14.03
C SER A 167 6.71 -7.66 14.96
N PHE A 168 6.16 -6.93 15.94
CA PHE A 168 6.89 -6.41 17.10
C PHE A 168 7.95 -5.34 16.82
N ALA A 169 7.84 -4.63 15.68
CA ALA A 169 8.64 -3.41 15.51
C ALA A 169 8.27 -2.41 16.62
N ARG A 170 9.28 -1.81 17.25
CA ARG A 170 9.08 -0.83 18.31
C ARG A 170 9.83 0.46 18.02
N LEU A 171 9.27 1.55 18.46
CA LEU A 171 9.91 2.85 18.40
C LEU A 171 11.15 2.85 19.31
N SER A 172 12.31 3.23 18.77
CA SER A 172 13.59 3.26 19.52
C SER A 172 14.14 4.68 19.63
N CYS A 173 13.76 5.57 18.72
CA CYS A 173 14.18 6.96 18.72
C CYS A 173 13.17 7.82 18.00
N LEU A 174 12.89 8.99 18.58
CA LEU A 174 12.05 10.03 18.00
C LEU A 174 12.83 11.33 17.99
N THR A 175 12.98 11.95 16.82
CA THR A 175 13.79 13.15 16.63
C THR A 175 13.03 14.23 15.90
N ALA A 176 12.95 15.41 16.50
CA ALA A 176 12.39 16.60 15.85
C ALA A 176 13.51 17.43 15.20
N PHE A 177 13.27 17.80 13.94
CA PHE A 177 14.16 18.62 13.13
C PHE A 177 13.44 19.88 12.67
N ASP A 178 14.18 20.96 12.56
CA ASP A 178 13.75 22.08 11.72
C ASP A 178 13.97 21.77 10.23
N ILE A 179 13.50 22.68 9.35
CA ILE A 179 13.66 22.50 7.90
C ILE A 179 15.13 22.60 7.44
N ASP A 180 16.03 23.09 8.30
CA ASP A 180 17.46 23.20 8.02
C ASP A 180 18.24 21.95 8.42
N GLY A 181 17.59 21.01 9.10
CA GLY A 181 18.18 19.76 9.56
C GLY A 181 18.90 19.89 10.92
N ASN A 182 18.59 20.94 11.66
CA ASN A 182 19.02 21.06 13.05
C ASN A 182 18.07 20.23 13.92
N ILE A 183 18.64 19.48 14.86
CA ILE A 183 17.88 18.75 15.86
C ILE A 183 17.34 19.75 16.86
N LEU A 184 16.02 19.81 17.02
CA LEU A 184 15.36 20.59 18.05
C LEU A 184 15.38 19.83 19.38
N TRP A 185 15.05 18.56 19.34
CA TRP A 185 15.12 17.63 20.46
C TRP A 185 15.14 16.18 19.97
N GLN A 186 15.52 15.27 20.86
CA GLN A 186 15.58 13.83 20.57
C GLN A 186 15.27 13.03 21.82
N ILE A 187 14.42 12.01 21.66
CA ILE A 187 14.07 11.04 22.70
C ILE A 187 14.48 9.66 22.20
N GLY A 188 15.16 8.89 23.04
CA GLY A 188 15.79 7.63 22.65
C GLY A 188 17.18 7.84 22.05
N ARG A 189 17.75 6.76 21.49
CA ARG A 189 19.10 6.77 20.90
C ARG A 189 19.06 6.30 19.47
N PRO A 190 19.56 7.10 18.52
CA PRO A 190 19.61 6.68 17.12
C PRO A 190 20.64 5.57 16.93
N ASN A 191 20.28 4.58 16.10
CA ASN A 191 21.19 3.51 15.68
C ASN A 191 21.08 3.34 14.15
N LYS A 192 22.16 3.70 13.44
CA LYS A 192 22.20 3.64 11.97
C LYS A 192 22.00 2.23 11.40
N GLU A 193 22.35 1.20 12.16
CA GLU A 193 22.24 -0.19 11.75
C GLU A 193 20.79 -0.73 11.85
N GLU A 194 19.92 -0.03 12.55
CA GLU A 194 18.54 -0.43 12.81
C GLU A 194 17.50 0.24 11.90
N ASN A 195 17.92 1.00 10.89
CA ASN A 195 17.05 1.63 9.90
C ASN A 195 16.52 0.61 8.86
N GLY A 196 15.94 -0.49 9.31
CA GLY A 196 15.38 -1.50 8.43
C GLY A 196 14.03 -1.11 7.82
N PRO A 197 13.54 -1.86 6.81
CA PRO A 197 12.22 -1.65 6.26
C PRO A 197 11.14 -1.91 7.33
N ILE A 198 10.15 -1.02 7.41
CA ILE A 198 9.04 -1.09 8.36
C ILE A 198 7.75 -1.42 7.60
N SER A 199 6.92 -2.28 8.17
CA SER A 199 5.56 -2.54 7.70
C SER A 199 4.49 -2.10 8.69
N CYS A 200 4.86 -1.61 9.88
CA CYS A 200 3.94 -1.11 10.89
C CYS A 200 3.70 0.41 10.76
N ASP A 201 2.66 0.89 11.40
CA ASP A 201 2.23 2.27 11.42
C ASP A 201 3.14 3.18 12.24
N LEU A 202 3.86 2.65 13.15
CA LEU A 202 4.52 3.28 14.29
C LEU A 202 3.57 4.10 15.18
N PRO A 203 3.66 3.89 16.50
CA PRO A 203 2.75 4.49 17.44
C PRO A 203 3.21 5.90 17.84
N PHE A 204 3.07 6.89 16.94
CA PHE A 204 3.29 8.30 17.26
C PHE A 204 2.40 9.23 16.42
N GLN A 205 1.92 10.31 17.02
CA GLN A 205 1.09 11.35 16.38
C GLN A 205 1.47 12.73 16.91
N ILE A 206 1.06 13.77 16.18
CA ILE A 206 1.15 15.18 16.60
C ILE A 206 -0.27 15.74 16.63
N ALA A 207 -0.68 16.30 17.76
CA ALA A 207 -1.99 16.92 17.93
C ALA A 207 -1.94 17.97 19.06
N ASP A 208 -2.84 18.92 19.05
CA ASP A 208 -3.22 19.69 20.22
C ASP A 208 -4.19 18.84 21.05
N ILE A 209 -3.61 17.98 21.91
CA ILE A 209 -4.38 16.92 22.59
C ILE A 209 -5.06 17.40 23.88
N ASN A 210 -4.71 18.60 24.33
CA ASN A 210 -5.26 19.24 25.52
C ASN A 210 -6.03 20.53 25.22
N ASN A 211 -6.10 20.92 23.95
CA ASN A 211 -6.78 22.12 23.44
C ASN A 211 -6.24 23.44 24.02
N ASP A 212 -4.92 23.52 24.22
CA ASP A 212 -4.27 24.73 24.72
C ASP A 212 -3.69 25.63 23.60
N GLY A 213 -3.89 25.22 22.36
CA GLY A 213 -3.38 25.89 21.14
C GLY A 213 -1.94 25.56 20.80
N LYS A 214 -1.30 24.63 21.51
CA LYS A 214 0.04 24.15 21.23
C LYS A 214 -0.03 22.68 20.80
N MET A 215 0.95 22.26 20.04
CA MET A 215 1.02 20.88 19.60
C MET A 215 1.82 20.04 20.59
N GLU A 216 1.26 18.89 20.91
CA GLU A 216 1.96 17.81 21.61
C GLU A 216 2.32 16.70 20.63
N VAL A 217 3.27 15.88 21.06
CA VAL A 217 3.58 14.60 20.44
C VAL A 217 3.17 13.49 21.39
N ILE A 218 2.25 12.64 20.95
CA ILE A 218 1.89 11.40 21.65
C ILE A 218 2.57 10.23 20.97
N PHE A 219 3.25 9.38 21.72
CA PHE A 219 3.93 8.19 21.18
C PHE A 219 4.06 7.08 22.23
N ALA A 220 4.27 5.85 21.76
CA ALA A 220 4.57 4.72 22.63
C ALA A 220 5.99 4.21 22.39
N MET A 221 6.78 4.10 23.45
CA MET A 221 8.15 3.61 23.46
C MET A 221 8.46 2.92 24.79
N ASP A 222 9.20 1.82 24.76
CA ASP A 222 9.61 1.08 25.95
C ASP A 222 8.43 0.75 26.91
N PHE A 223 7.32 0.29 26.33
CA PHE A 223 6.08 -0.07 27.04
C PHE A 223 5.44 1.08 27.84
N HIS A 224 5.67 2.33 27.43
CA HIS A 224 5.00 3.50 27.96
C HIS A 224 4.44 4.35 26.82
N VAL A 225 3.30 4.97 27.06
CA VAL A 225 2.78 6.08 26.27
C VAL A 225 3.27 7.36 26.90
N TYR A 226 3.79 8.26 26.08
CA TYR A 226 4.24 9.58 26.49
C TYR A 226 3.45 10.64 25.74
N ILE A 227 3.12 11.72 26.42
CA ILE A 227 2.67 12.98 25.86
C ILE A 227 3.77 13.99 26.15
N VAL A 228 4.36 14.55 25.11
CA VAL A 228 5.47 15.52 25.24
C VAL A 228 5.18 16.78 24.43
N SER A 229 5.76 17.89 24.83
CA SER A 229 5.70 19.14 24.07
C SER A 229 6.41 19.01 22.72
N LEU A 230 5.76 19.42 21.62
CA LEU A 230 6.41 19.48 20.31
C LEU A 230 7.59 20.46 20.29
N LYS A 231 7.57 21.48 21.14
CA LYS A 231 8.57 22.55 21.17
C LYS A 231 9.95 22.05 21.59
N ASP A 232 10.02 21.25 22.65
CA ASP A 232 11.28 20.90 23.31
C ASP A 232 11.35 19.45 23.79
N GLY A 233 10.33 18.64 23.53
CA GLY A 233 10.29 17.23 23.90
C GLY A 233 10.16 16.94 25.40
N HIS A 234 9.88 17.95 26.24
CA HIS A 234 9.68 17.69 27.67
C HIS A 234 8.42 16.84 27.89
N VAL A 235 8.49 15.92 28.84
CA VAL A 235 7.38 15.01 29.17
C VAL A 235 6.33 15.78 29.98
N ILE A 236 5.11 15.84 29.44
CA ILE A 236 3.93 16.42 30.08
C ILE A 236 3.25 15.36 30.94
N SER A 237 3.03 14.19 30.36
CA SER A 237 2.41 13.06 31.07
C SER A 237 2.84 11.73 30.45
N GLN A 238 2.66 10.64 31.21
CA GLN A 238 2.97 9.29 30.75
C GLN A 238 2.14 8.24 31.46
N MET A 239 1.91 7.11 30.78
CA MET A 239 1.34 5.91 31.38
C MET A 239 2.07 4.66 30.89
N ARG A 240 1.95 3.56 31.59
CA ARG A 240 2.36 2.23 31.07
C ARG A 240 1.35 1.74 30.04
N THR A 241 1.83 1.09 28.99
CA THR A 241 0.94 0.46 28.00
C THR A 241 0.12 -0.66 28.64
N PRO A 242 -1.02 -1.07 28.02
CA PRO A 242 -1.87 -2.14 28.56
C PRO A 242 -1.11 -3.43 28.90
N TYR A 243 -1.49 -4.06 29.99
CA TYR A 243 -1.08 -5.43 30.29
C TYR A 243 -1.89 -6.40 29.43
N VAL A 244 -1.20 -7.23 28.65
CA VAL A 244 -1.81 -8.06 27.60
C VAL A 244 -1.51 -9.55 27.74
N LYS A 245 -0.92 -9.97 28.86
CA LYS A 245 -0.68 -11.38 29.12
C LYS A 245 -2.00 -12.14 29.24
N GLY A 246 -2.21 -13.10 28.35
CA GLY A 246 -3.45 -13.85 28.24
C GLY A 246 -4.45 -13.30 27.24
N ASP A 247 -4.20 -12.13 26.65
CA ASP A 247 -4.98 -11.64 25.51
C ASP A 247 -4.60 -12.41 24.23
N GLU A 248 -5.54 -12.54 23.30
CA GLU A 248 -5.25 -13.06 21.96
C GLU A 248 -4.53 -11.99 21.16
N LEU A 249 -3.27 -12.24 20.81
CA LEU A 249 -2.43 -11.39 19.99
C LEU A 249 -1.93 -12.17 18.76
N VAL A 250 -1.29 -11.48 17.83
CA VAL A 250 -0.73 -12.12 16.64
C VAL A 250 0.59 -12.81 16.94
N GLY A 251 0.66 -14.10 16.61
CA GLY A 251 1.85 -14.95 16.81
C GLY A 251 2.18 -15.17 18.28
N ASP A 252 3.42 -15.59 18.53
CA ASP A 252 3.94 -15.79 19.89
C ASP A 252 4.41 -14.45 20.45
N TYR A 253 3.49 -13.62 20.89
CA TYR A 253 3.80 -12.32 21.47
C TYR A 253 4.60 -12.47 22.78
N PRO A 254 5.85 -11.95 22.83
CA PRO A 254 6.78 -12.34 23.90
C PRO A 254 6.73 -11.46 25.14
N TYR A 255 5.88 -10.43 25.17
CA TYR A 255 5.88 -9.44 26.24
C TYR A 255 4.60 -9.46 27.06
N ASP A 256 4.69 -9.10 28.33
CA ASP A 256 3.51 -8.98 29.23
C ASP A 256 2.73 -7.68 29.00
N TYR A 257 3.35 -6.66 28.39
CA TYR A 257 2.75 -5.35 28.09
C TYR A 257 2.72 -5.10 26.60
N LEU A 258 1.74 -4.32 26.16
CA LEU A 258 1.56 -4.01 24.76
C LEU A 258 2.74 -3.20 24.21
N ASN A 259 3.32 -3.67 23.12
CA ASN A 259 4.12 -2.89 22.20
C ASN A 259 3.22 -2.52 21.00
N PRO A 260 2.65 -1.30 20.97
CA PRO A 260 1.66 -0.95 19.96
C PRO A 260 2.24 -0.96 18.54
N ASP A 261 1.46 -1.46 17.58
CA ASP A 261 1.77 -1.39 16.15
C ASP A 261 1.31 -0.07 15.53
N GLY A 262 0.27 0.53 16.10
CA GLY A 262 -0.29 1.79 15.61
C GLY A 262 -0.95 2.63 16.70
N MET A 263 -1.14 3.91 16.37
CA MET A 263 -1.79 4.91 17.22
C MET A 263 -2.54 5.92 16.36
N ARG A 264 -3.72 6.35 16.82
CA ARG A 264 -4.47 7.47 16.25
C ARG A 264 -5.02 8.33 17.37
N VAL A 265 -5.18 9.63 17.10
CA VAL A 265 -5.90 10.57 17.98
C VAL A 265 -7.36 10.65 17.56
N ALA A 266 -8.24 10.94 18.50
CA ALA A 266 -9.68 10.89 18.33
C ALA A 266 -10.42 11.89 19.25
N ASP A 267 -11.71 12.07 18.97
CA ASP A 267 -12.68 12.71 19.84
C ASP A 267 -13.87 11.76 20.08
N PHE A 268 -13.65 10.72 20.89
CA PHE A 268 -14.69 9.74 21.20
C PHE A 268 -15.71 10.27 22.22
N GLU A 269 -15.32 11.28 23.01
CA GLU A 269 -16.17 11.83 24.05
C GLU A 269 -16.94 13.09 23.60
N GLY A 270 -16.72 13.60 22.38
CA GLY A 270 -17.42 14.77 21.85
C GLY A 270 -16.95 16.10 22.45
N LEU A 271 -15.65 16.21 22.68
CA LEU A 271 -15.03 17.39 23.30
C LEU A 271 -14.87 18.56 22.30
N GLY A 272 -15.02 18.28 21.00
CA GLY A 272 -14.78 19.24 19.93
C GLY A 272 -13.29 19.38 19.57
N TYR A 273 -12.42 18.54 20.14
CA TYR A 273 -11.00 18.44 19.81
C TYR A 273 -10.51 17.00 20.04
N LYS A 274 -9.34 16.65 19.50
CA LYS A 274 -8.79 15.28 19.57
C LYS A 274 -8.17 14.97 20.94
N GLY A 275 -9.00 14.94 21.98
CA GLY A 275 -8.61 14.69 23.39
C GLY A 275 -8.45 13.23 23.78
N ASP A 276 -8.67 12.30 22.83
CA ASP A 276 -8.60 10.87 23.02
C ASP A 276 -7.59 10.25 22.03
N PHE A 277 -7.19 8.99 22.31
CA PHE A 277 -6.33 8.25 21.40
C PHE A 277 -6.60 6.74 21.48
N ILE A 278 -6.21 6.04 20.43
CA ILE A 278 -6.16 4.57 20.42
C ILE A 278 -4.72 4.06 20.40
N LEU A 279 -4.54 2.91 21.03
CA LEU A 279 -3.42 1.99 20.83
C LEU A 279 -3.95 0.74 20.14
N LYS A 280 -3.20 0.25 19.16
CA LYS A 280 -3.56 -0.93 18.39
C LYS A 280 -2.38 -1.91 18.36
N ASP A 281 -2.66 -3.20 18.58
CA ASP A 281 -1.72 -4.27 18.25
C ASP A 281 -1.71 -4.52 16.73
N ARG A 282 -0.99 -5.53 16.27
CA ARG A 282 -0.87 -5.77 14.83
C ARG A 282 -2.21 -6.01 14.14
N TYR A 283 -3.05 -6.93 14.65
CA TYR A 283 -4.26 -7.34 13.94
C TYR A 283 -5.46 -7.72 14.80
N LYS A 284 -5.39 -7.61 16.12
CA LYS A 284 -6.43 -8.20 16.97
C LYS A 284 -7.17 -7.19 17.85
N ASN A 285 -6.43 -6.29 18.49
CA ASN A 285 -6.99 -5.50 19.59
C ASN A 285 -6.77 -4.00 19.38
N VAL A 286 -7.72 -3.22 19.86
CA VAL A 286 -7.66 -1.76 19.99
C VAL A 286 -8.08 -1.37 21.40
N TRP A 287 -7.35 -0.42 21.99
CA TRP A 287 -7.65 0.19 23.29
C TRP A 287 -7.79 1.69 23.09
N ALA A 288 -8.92 2.27 23.50
CA ALA A 288 -9.15 3.71 23.47
C ALA A 288 -8.98 4.33 24.84
N TYR A 289 -8.28 5.44 24.88
CA TYR A 289 -7.96 6.16 26.11
C TYR A 289 -8.27 7.64 25.99
N ARG A 290 -8.71 8.25 27.10
CA ARG A 290 -8.68 9.70 27.26
C ARG A 290 -7.24 10.16 27.53
N ALA A 291 -6.78 11.22 26.87
CA ALA A 291 -5.39 11.66 27.02
C ALA A 291 -5.11 12.41 28.33
N SER A 292 -6.10 13.11 28.88
CA SER A 292 -5.92 13.97 30.07
C SER A 292 -5.59 13.20 31.35
N ASP A 293 -6.11 11.96 31.50
CA ASP A 293 -5.98 11.15 32.71
C ASP A 293 -5.64 9.68 32.41
N PHE A 294 -5.48 9.34 31.14
CA PHE A 294 -5.25 7.98 30.65
C PHE A 294 -6.33 6.98 31.05
N LYS A 295 -7.55 7.44 31.26
CA LYS A 295 -8.68 6.56 31.53
C LYS A 295 -8.99 5.72 30.30
N LEU A 296 -9.05 4.39 30.47
CA LEU A 296 -9.53 3.47 29.43
C LEU A 296 -11.01 3.77 29.18
N LEU A 297 -11.36 4.14 27.94
CA LEU A 297 -12.73 4.40 27.53
C LEU A 297 -13.41 3.09 27.12
N TRP A 298 -12.77 2.34 26.23
CA TRP A 298 -13.27 1.07 25.73
C TRP A 298 -12.15 0.20 25.12
N ARG A 299 -12.46 -1.07 24.91
CA ARG A 299 -11.63 -2.01 24.15
C ARG A 299 -12.44 -2.57 23.01
N TYR A 300 -11.76 -2.89 21.93
CA TYR A 300 -12.30 -3.59 20.77
C TYR A 300 -11.40 -4.76 20.42
N HIS A 301 -11.98 -5.93 20.12
CA HIS A 301 -11.28 -7.13 19.71
C HIS A 301 -11.96 -7.73 18.48
N HIS A 302 -11.18 -8.05 17.46
CA HIS A 302 -11.62 -8.79 16.30
C HIS A 302 -10.49 -9.65 15.74
N LYS A 303 -10.84 -10.68 14.96
CA LYS A 303 -9.85 -11.55 14.33
C LYS A 303 -8.89 -10.84 13.39
N ASN A 304 -9.29 -9.70 12.82
CA ASN A 304 -8.50 -8.94 11.87
C ASN A 304 -8.88 -7.45 11.90
N THR A 305 -8.03 -6.63 12.53
CA THR A 305 -8.20 -5.17 12.63
C THR A 305 -7.46 -4.39 11.53
N GLY A 306 -6.89 -5.06 10.54
CA GLY A 306 -6.15 -4.39 9.45
C GLY A 306 -4.94 -3.58 9.90
N HIS A 307 -4.41 -2.73 8.99
CA HIS A 307 -3.24 -1.90 9.30
C HIS A 307 -3.60 -0.54 9.90
N PHE A 308 -4.35 0.28 9.19
CA PHE A 308 -4.54 1.70 9.46
C PHE A 308 -5.99 2.04 9.80
N PRO A 309 -6.39 2.06 11.08
CA PRO A 309 -7.74 2.53 11.44
C PRO A 309 -7.97 3.95 10.95
N TYR A 310 -9.18 4.22 10.48
CA TYR A 310 -9.63 5.55 10.11
C TYR A 310 -10.64 6.04 11.15
N ILE A 311 -10.40 7.23 11.71
CA ILE A 311 -11.22 7.80 12.79
C ILE A 311 -11.82 9.10 12.28
N TYR A 312 -13.13 9.20 12.38
CA TYR A 312 -13.89 10.36 11.93
C TYR A 312 -15.31 10.32 12.52
N ASP A 313 -15.94 11.45 12.69
CA ASP A 313 -17.37 11.57 12.99
C ASP A 313 -18.19 11.27 11.72
N PHE A 314 -18.55 10.00 11.51
CA PHE A 314 -19.21 9.53 10.30
C PHE A 314 -20.71 9.80 10.32
N ASP A 315 -21.35 9.85 11.48
CA ASP A 315 -22.78 10.09 11.64
C ASP A 315 -23.14 11.55 11.94
N GLY A 316 -22.13 12.40 12.23
CA GLY A 316 -22.29 13.83 12.45
C GLY A 316 -22.82 14.21 13.84
N ASP A 317 -22.68 13.31 14.84
CA ASP A 317 -23.15 13.56 16.20
C ASP A 317 -22.12 14.30 17.09
N GLY A 318 -20.95 14.63 16.54
CA GLY A 318 -19.86 15.31 17.22
C GLY A 318 -18.90 14.37 17.96
N ARG A 319 -19.04 13.06 17.82
CA ARG A 319 -18.17 12.04 18.38
C ARG A 319 -17.61 11.17 17.28
N ASP A 320 -16.33 10.85 17.37
CA ASP A 320 -15.70 10.01 16.35
C ASP A 320 -16.14 8.55 16.47
N GLU A 321 -16.40 7.93 15.31
CA GLU A 321 -16.37 6.49 15.12
C GLU A 321 -14.98 6.06 14.60
N MET A 322 -14.76 4.75 14.66
CA MET A 322 -13.56 4.11 14.11
C MET A 322 -13.94 3.08 13.04
N PHE A 323 -13.49 3.26 11.82
CA PHE A 323 -13.48 2.18 10.85
C PHE A 323 -12.15 1.43 10.92
N VAL A 324 -12.19 0.14 11.26
CA VAL A 324 -11.01 -0.69 11.55
C VAL A 324 -11.17 -2.09 10.99
N GLY A 325 -10.18 -2.56 10.23
CA GLY A 325 -10.36 -3.79 9.45
C GLY A 325 -11.52 -3.61 8.48
N TYR A 326 -12.63 -4.27 8.74
CA TYR A 326 -13.86 -4.19 7.95
C TYR A 326 -15.09 -3.84 8.81
N ASP A 327 -14.86 -3.28 9.98
CA ASP A 327 -15.91 -2.97 10.95
C ASP A 327 -15.99 -1.46 11.21
N MET A 328 -17.19 -0.94 11.27
CA MET A 328 -17.48 0.37 11.85
C MET A 328 -17.77 0.20 13.33
N VAL A 329 -17.02 0.91 14.16
CA VAL A 329 -17.05 0.74 15.62
C VAL A 329 -17.33 2.08 16.29
N LYS A 330 -18.28 2.09 17.23
CA LYS A 330 -18.57 3.21 18.13
C LYS A 330 -18.55 2.71 19.59
N ASP A 331 -17.82 3.39 20.45
CA ASP A 331 -17.67 3.04 21.87
C ASP A 331 -17.28 1.56 22.11
N GLY A 332 -16.41 1.03 21.23
CA GLY A 332 -15.98 -0.39 21.29
C GLY A 332 -16.98 -1.41 20.75
N ASN A 333 -18.15 -1.00 20.29
CA ASN A 333 -19.18 -1.87 19.74
C ASN A 333 -19.23 -1.76 18.21
N ILE A 334 -19.45 -2.90 17.56
CA ILE A 334 -19.63 -2.95 16.10
C ILE A 334 -21.01 -2.39 15.74
N LEU A 335 -21.04 -1.37 14.89
CA LEU A 335 -22.27 -0.87 14.28
C LEU A 335 -22.67 -1.71 13.08
N TRP A 336 -21.69 -2.02 12.22
CA TRP A 336 -21.84 -2.91 11.07
C TRP A 336 -20.48 -3.45 10.62
N SER A 337 -20.50 -4.54 9.88
CA SER A 337 -19.30 -5.18 9.32
C SER A 337 -19.49 -5.46 7.83
N LEU A 338 -18.42 -5.33 7.06
CA LEU A 338 -18.40 -5.83 5.69
C LEU A 338 -18.20 -7.36 5.69
N PRO A 339 -18.82 -8.09 4.75
CA PRO A 339 -18.71 -9.54 4.66
C PRO A 339 -17.37 -9.98 4.04
N ILE A 340 -16.27 -9.41 4.47
CA ILE A 340 -14.90 -9.71 4.03
C ILE A 340 -14.14 -10.44 5.13
N ASN A 341 -13.58 -11.60 4.81
CA ASN A 341 -12.91 -12.46 5.76
C ASN A 341 -11.57 -13.03 5.31
N SER A 342 -11.19 -12.81 4.06
CA SER A 342 -10.05 -13.51 3.46
C SER A 342 -8.72 -12.83 3.72
N ASP A 343 -8.70 -11.51 3.87
CA ASP A 343 -7.48 -10.73 4.05
C ASP A 343 -7.75 -9.47 4.92
N HIS A 344 -6.73 -8.66 5.13
CA HIS A 344 -6.78 -7.45 5.95
C HIS A 344 -6.89 -6.18 5.08
N THR A 345 -7.39 -5.11 5.67
CA THR A 345 -7.29 -3.78 5.04
C THR A 345 -5.88 -3.23 5.18
N ASP A 346 -5.32 -2.77 4.07
CA ASP A 346 -4.01 -2.11 4.03
C ASP A 346 -4.11 -0.60 4.19
N GLU A 347 -5.14 0.03 3.63
CA GLU A 347 -5.38 1.47 3.76
C GLU A 347 -6.85 1.81 3.62
N ILE A 348 -7.26 2.86 4.33
CA ILE A 348 -8.63 3.37 4.36
C ILE A 348 -8.57 4.89 4.13
N ILE A 349 -9.37 5.41 3.20
CA ILE A 349 -9.54 6.85 2.99
C ILE A 349 -11.05 7.15 2.94
N TYR A 350 -11.46 8.16 3.69
CA TYR A 350 -12.83 8.69 3.62
C TYR A 350 -12.83 10.00 2.83
N ALA A 351 -13.54 10.05 1.74
CA ALA A 351 -13.55 11.19 0.85
C ALA A 351 -14.93 11.43 0.24
N SER A 352 -15.18 12.70 -0.10
CA SER A 352 -16.43 13.15 -0.74
C SER A 352 -16.34 13.02 -2.24
N SER A 353 -17.32 12.38 -2.87
CA SER A 353 -17.53 12.46 -4.32
C SER A 353 -17.77 13.92 -4.71
N LEU A 354 -17.00 14.44 -5.67
CA LEU A 354 -17.17 15.80 -6.18
C LEU A 354 -18.45 16.01 -6.98
N LYS A 355 -19.09 14.91 -7.40
CA LYS A 355 -20.24 14.93 -8.29
C LYS A 355 -21.56 15.19 -7.57
N ASN A 356 -21.72 14.66 -6.37
CA ASN A 356 -22.98 14.71 -5.60
C ASN A 356 -22.75 15.00 -4.11
N GLY A 357 -21.49 15.19 -3.66
CA GLY A 357 -21.16 15.42 -2.26
C GLY A 357 -21.28 14.19 -1.36
N VAL A 358 -21.67 13.03 -1.90
CA VAL A 358 -21.77 11.79 -1.12
C VAL A 358 -20.35 11.35 -0.72
N LYS A 359 -20.19 11.03 0.54
CA LYS A 359 -18.92 10.55 1.08
C LYS A 359 -18.88 9.03 1.07
N HIS A 360 -17.74 8.48 0.71
CA HIS A 360 -17.48 7.05 0.67
C HIS A 360 -16.19 6.71 1.39
N LEU A 361 -16.12 5.48 1.89
CA LEU A 361 -14.88 4.83 2.31
C LEU A 361 -14.24 4.16 1.09
N TYR A 362 -12.99 4.49 0.81
CA TYR A 362 -12.16 3.87 -0.22
C TYR A 362 -11.17 2.94 0.49
N LEU A 363 -11.18 1.66 0.13
CA LEU A 363 -10.46 0.61 0.85
C LEU A 363 -9.45 -0.10 -0.05
N ALA A 364 -8.20 -0.16 0.37
CA ALA A 364 -7.26 -1.17 -0.08
C ALA A 364 -7.50 -2.43 0.75
N SER A 365 -8.21 -3.39 0.19
CA SER A 365 -8.74 -4.56 0.91
C SER A 365 -7.89 -5.81 0.71
N GLY A 366 -6.57 -5.66 0.61
CA GLY A 366 -5.68 -6.79 0.37
C GLY A 366 -6.11 -7.59 -0.86
N ASN A 367 -6.23 -8.90 -0.74
CA ASN A 367 -6.63 -9.80 -1.84
C ASN A 367 -8.07 -9.59 -2.33
N GLU A 368 -8.92 -8.90 -1.55
CA GLU A 368 -10.27 -8.52 -1.97
C GLU A 368 -10.30 -7.28 -2.88
N GLY A 369 -9.12 -6.74 -3.21
CA GLY A 369 -8.96 -5.67 -4.17
C GLY A 369 -9.26 -4.26 -3.66
N PHE A 370 -9.74 -3.40 -4.54
CA PHE A 370 -10.09 -2.02 -4.26
C PHE A 370 -11.61 -1.86 -4.17
N ASN A 371 -12.09 -1.50 -3.00
CA ASN A 371 -13.52 -1.39 -2.72
C ASN A 371 -13.91 0.03 -2.32
N ILE A 372 -15.08 0.46 -2.78
CA ILE A 372 -15.74 1.69 -2.38
C ILE A 372 -16.99 1.32 -1.60
N VAL A 373 -17.14 1.87 -0.40
CA VAL A 373 -18.17 1.49 0.57
C VAL A 373 -18.92 2.71 1.03
N ASN A 374 -20.22 2.60 1.15
CA ASN A 374 -21.08 3.60 1.77
C ASN A 374 -20.93 3.60 3.30
N THR A 375 -21.28 4.70 3.95
CA THR A 375 -21.20 4.82 5.42
C THR A 375 -22.19 3.92 6.17
N ASP A 376 -23.16 3.34 5.46
CA ASP A 376 -24.11 2.34 5.99
C ASP A 376 -23.62 0.88 5.91
N GLY A 377 -22.39 0.65 5.42
CA GLY A 377 -21.81 -0.68 5.28
C GLY A 377 -22.15 -1.40 3.99
N THR A 378 -22.83 -0.76 3.04
CA THR A 378 -23.11 -1.35 1.72
C THR A 378 -21.97 -1.09 0.73
N PHE A 379 -21.67 -2.04 -0.15
CA PHE A 379 -20.73 -1.82 -1.23
C PHE A 379 -21.29 -0.88 -2.28
N TYR A 380 -20.58 0.20 -2.57
CA TYR A 380 -20.85 1.05 -3.72
C TYR A 380 -20.23 0.47 -4.99
N LYS A 381 -18.96 0.01 -4.90
CA LYS A 381 -18.24 -0.59 -6.01
C LYS A 381 -17.17 -1.56 -5.50
N MET A 382 -17.02 -2.69 -6.18
CA MET A 382 -15.95 -3.65 -5.95
C MET A 382 -15.09 -3.77 -7.22
N ASN A 383 -13.77 -3.73 -7.06
CA ASN A 383 -12.82 -3.83 -8.16
C ASN A 383 -11.74 -4.86 -7.84
N THR A 384 -11.67 -5.91 -8.64
CA THR A 384 -10.60 -6.91 -8.56
C THR A 384 -9.33 -6.33 -9.17
N VAL A 385 -8.32 -6.10 -8.33
CA VAL A 385 -7.01 -5.56 -8.73
C VAL A 385 -5.84 -6.40 -8.20
N GLY A 386 -6.13 -7.59 -7.68
CA GLY A 386 -5.22 -8.38 -6.88
C GLY A 386 -5.04 -7.79 -5.49
N HIS A 387 -3.88 -8.00 -4.85
CA HIS A 387 -3.63 -7.49 -3.50
C HIS A 387 -3.46 -5.96 -3.53
N ALA A 388 -4.55 -5.24 -3.27
CA ALA A 388 -4.53 -3.79 -3.15
C ALA A 388 -3.77 -3.38 -1.89
N GLN A 389 -2.69 -2.59 -2.05
CA GLN A 389 -1.78 -2.27 -0.96
C GLN A 389 -1.90 -0.83 -0.48
N ARG A 390 -2.04 0.11 -1.43
CA ARG A 390 -2.16 1.54 -1.12
C ARG A 390 -3.15 2.19 -2.05
N ILE A 391 -3.82 3.19 -1.52
CA ILE A 391 -4.74 4.05 -2.27
C ILE A 391 -4.37 5.52 -2.06
N SER A 392 -4.75 6.32 -3.02
CA SER A 392 -4.61 7.78 -2.95
C SER A 392 -5.77 8.41 -3.67
N VAL A 393 -6.51 9.25 -2.98
CA VAL A 393 -7.71 9.92 -3.50
C VAL A 393 -7.41 11.39 -3.70
N ALA A 394 -7.43 11.86 -4.95
CA ALA A 394 -7.05 13.22 -5.31
C ALA A 394 -7.60 13.63 -6.68
N PRO A 395 -7.58 14.93 -7.04
CA PRO A 395 -8.03 15.41 -8.34
C PRO A 395 -6.95 15.21 -9.44
N TYR A 396 -6.65 13.98 -9.82
CA TYR A 396 -5.58 13.68 -10.79
C TYR A 396 -5.90 14.16 -12.21
N ARG A 397 -7.16 14.23 -12.61
CA ARG A 397 -7.59 14.70 -13.93
C ARG A 397 -8.08 16.16 -13.94
N GLY A 398 -7.79 16.91 -12.89
CA GLY A 398 -8.18 18.32 -12.73
C GLY A 398 -9.03 18.54 -11.49
N LEU A 399 -8.99 19.76 -10.96
CA LEU A 399 -9.49 20.14 -9.63
C LEU A 399 -10.96 19.80 -9.35
N ASN A 400 -11.77 19.56 -10.37
CA ASN A 400 -13.20 19.24 -10.24
C ASN A 400 -13.50 17.74 -10.42
N LYS A 401 -12.48 16.88 -10.39
CA LYS A 401 -12.65 15.43 -10.56
C LYS A 401 -11.92 14.70 -9.44
N LEU A 402 -12.66 13.95 -8.67
CA LEU A 402 -12.05 13.03 -7.71
C LEU A 402 -11.66 11.75 -8.43
N ASP A 403 -10.44 11.31 -8.25
CA ASP A 403 -9.91 10.07 -8.82
C ASP A 403 -9.19 9.28 -7.72
N CYS A 404 -9.05 7.97 -7.94
CA CYS A 404 -8.38 7.06 -7.02
C CYS A 404 -7.21 6.40 -7.73
N ALA A 405 -6.00 6.60 -7.25
CA ALA A 405 -4.85 5.81 -7.64
C ALA A 405 -4.67 4.66 -6.64
N VAL A 406 -4.56 3.44 -7.15
CA VAL A 406 -4.48 2.21 -6.36
C VAL A 406 -3.25 1.43 -6.78
N THR A 407 -2.46 0.94 -5.82
CA THR A 407 -1.36 0.01 -6.11
C THR A 407 -1.73 -1.41 -5.75
N SER A 408 -1.41 -2.34 -6.64
CA SER A 408 -1.41 -3.77 -6.36
C SER A 408 0.03 -4.27 -6.25
N PHE A 409 0.30 -5.03 -5.18
CA PHE A 409 1.65 -5.47 -4.84
C PHE A 409 1.60 -6.93 -4.33
N TRP A 410 2.67 -7.54 -3.95
CA TRP A 410 2.92 -8.91 -3.52
C TRP A 410 3.18 -9.93 -4.65
N GLY A 411 4.40 -10.40 -4.64
CA GLY A 411 4.85 -11.49 -5.51
C GLY A 411 5.05 -11.12 -6.98
N ALA A 412 4.86 -9.83 -7.33
CA ALA A 412 4.99 -9.31 -8.69
C ALA A 412 5.43 -7.85 -8.68
N ASP A 413 5.77 -7.32 -9.84
CA ASP A 413 5.98 -5.90 -10.02
C ASP A 413 4.70 -5.11 -9.72
N MET A 414 4.88 -3.89 -9.21
CA MET A 414 3.76 -3.04 -8.83
C MET A 414 2.88 -2.68 -10.03
N LEU A 415 1.58 -2.88 -9.88
CA LEU A 415 0.58 -2.30 -10.79
C LEU A 415 0.02 -1.03 -10.17
N ILE A 416 -0.11 0.03 -10.99
CA ILE A 416 -0.85 1.22 -10.64
C ILE A 416 -2.12 1.23 -11.47
N TYR A 417 -3.24 1.37 -10.79
CA TYR A 417 -4.55 1.58 -11.38
C TYR A 417 -5.00 3.00 -11.09
N LEU A 418 -5.59 3.65 -12.07
CA LEU A 418 -6.29 4.93 -11.89
C LEU A 418 -7.78 4.69 -12.15
N PHE A 419 -8.59 4.97 -11.14
CA PHE A 419 -10.04 4.94 -11.20
C PHE A 419 -10.59 6.36 -11.10
N ASP A 420 -11.79 6.59 -11.63
CA ASP A 420 -12.55 7.78 -11.23
C ASP A 420 -13.13 7.62 -9.82
N GLY A 421 -13.73 8.68 -9.29
CA GLY A 421 -14.31 8.68 -7.94
C GLY A 421 -15.50 7.71 -7.76
N ASP A 422 -16.08 7.22 -8.86
CA ASP A 422 -17.15 6.22 -8.88
C ASP A 422 -16.59 4.78 -9.03
N GLY A 423 -15.26 4.62 -9.08
CA GLY A 423 -14.59 3.31 -9.18
C GLY A 423 -14.57 2.73 -10.60
N ASN A 424 -14.75 3.52 -11.65
CA ASN A 424 -14.56 3.05 -13.01
C ASN A 424 -13.08 3.13 -13.39
N LEU A 425 -12.54 2.05 -13.92
CA LEU A 425 -11.14 1.98 -14.34
C LEU A 425 -10.88 2.92 -15.52
N LEU A 426 -9.92 3.81 -15.37
CA LEU A 426 -9.48 4.76 -16.39
C LEU A 426 -8.19 4.34 -17.05
N GLN A 427 -7.25 3.84 -16.26
CA GLN A 427 -5.92 3.45 -16.72
C GLN A 427 -5.31 2.44 -15.75
N GLN A 428 -4.48 1.55 -16.31
CA GLN A 428 -3.65 0.63 -15.52
C GLN A 428 -2.26 0.56 -16.14
N ARG A 429 -1.25 0.36 -15.31
CA ARG A 429 0.14 0.29 -15.76
C ARG A 429 0.97 -0.57 -14.81
N GLU A 430 1.78 -1.46 -15.38
CA GLU A 430 2.86 -2.14 -14.66
C GLU A 430 4.05 -1.20 -14.53
N MET A 431 4.58 -1.12 -13.32
CA MET A 431 5.77 -0.33 -13.00
C MET A 431 6.96 -1.26 -12.87
N GLN A 432 8.14 -0.75 -13.22
CA GLN A 432 9.36 -1.51 -12.98
C GLN A 432 9.70 -1.51 -11.49
N GLY A 433 9.94 -2.69 -10.94
CA GLY A 433 10.32 -2.91 -9.55
C GLY A 433 9.15 -2.98 -8.56
N ASN A 434 9.46 -3.40 -7.35
CA ASN A 434 8.50 -3.75 -6.30
C ASN A 434 8.16 -2.55 -5.40
N GLY A 435 7.66 -1.46 -5.94
CA GLY A 435 7.13 -0.36 -5.15
C GLY A 435 5.69 -0.64 -4.68
N ASN A 436 5.27 0.03 -3.62
CA ASN A 436 3.91 -0.07 -3.11
C ASN A 436 3.29 1.28 -2.68
N LEU A 437 4.07 2.34 -2.74
CA LEU A 437 3.60 3.66 -2.34
C LEU A 437 2.88 4.36 -3.48
N VAL A 438 1.78 5.02 -3.18
CA VAL A 438 1.12 5.99 -4.05
C VAL A 438 0.68 7.19 -3.22
N SER A 439 1.00 8.40 -3.67
CA SER A 439 0.64 9.64 -2.99
C SER A 439 0.35 10.75 -3.99
N PRO A 440 -0.56 11.69 -3.68
CA PRO A 440 -0.80 12.86 -4.50
C PRO A 440 0.28 13.92 -4.26
N VAL A 441 0.72 14.56 -5.32
CA VAL A 441 1.59 15.73 -5.25
C VAL A 441 0.99 16.84 -6.11
N MET A 442 0.62 17.95 -5.49
CA MET A 442 0.22 19.16 -6.19
C MET A 442 1.47 19.79 -6.81
N TYR A 443 1.61 19.67 -8.13
CA TYR A 443 2.84 20.03 -8.83
C TYR A 443 2.99 21.54 -9.07
N ASP A 444 1.92 22.19 -9.52
CA ASP A 444 1.97 23.59 -9.98
C ASP A 444 0.73 24.42 -9.54
N GLY A 445 -0.01 23.95 -8.54
CA GLY A 445 -1.26 24.53 -8.08
C GLY A 445 -2.48 24.20 -8.94
N LYS A 446 -2.30 23.45 -10.05
CA LYS A 446 -3.37 23.06 -10.98
C LYS A 446 -3.35 21.56 -11.30
N ASN A 447 -2.16 20.98 -11.40
CA ASN A 447 -1.98 19.59 -11.77
C ASN A 447 -1.55 18.77 -10.56
N THR A 448 -2.26 17.69 -10.30
CA THR A 448 -1.88 16.69 -9.30
C THR A 448 -1.20 15.52 -9.99
N LEU A 449 0.00 15.19 -9.53
CA LEU A 449 0.77 14.05 -10.01
C LEU A 449 0.66 12.89 -9.03
N ILE A 450 0.84 11.68 -9.53
CA ILE A 450 1.00 10.49 -8.71
C ILE A 450 2.48 10.33 -8.39
N LEU A 451 2.84 10.46 -7.12
CA LEU A 451 4.16 10.10 -6.61
C LEU A 451 4.13 8.62 -6.24
N THR A 452 5.07 7.87 -6.76
CA THR A 452 5.23 6.44 -6.47
C THR A 452 6.70 6.12 -6.22
N ASN A 453 6.95 5.05 -5.44
CA ASN A 453 8.30 4.54 -5.23
C ASN A 453 8.57 3.33 -6.13
N THR A 454 9.82 3.14 -6.49
CA THR A 454 10.35 1.89 -7.02
C THR A 454 10.81 0.98 -5.87
N SER A 455 11.24 -0.23 -6.19
CA SER A 455 11.89 -1.10 -5.19
C SER A 455 13.06 -0.38 -4.52
N PRO A 456 13.25 -0.57 -3.20
CA PRO A 456 14.44 -0.06 -2.51
C PRO A 456 15.75 -0.52 -3.13
N THR A 457 15.75 -1.66 -3.81
CA THR A 457 16.92 -2.20 -4.52
C THR A 457 17.22 -1.48 -5.84
N LEU A 458 16.25 -0.77 -6.41
CA LEU A 458 16.40 0.01 -7.64
C LEU A 458 16.59 1.51 -7.41
N GLY A 459 16.65 1.94 -6.17
CA GLY A 459 17.20 3.24 -5.80
C GLY A 459 16.28 4.44 -5.89
N GLY A 460 15.04 4.35 -5.49
CA GLY A 460 14.38 5.61 -5.18
C GLY A 460 12.93 5.80 -5.61
N LEU A 461 12.51 7.04 -5.52
CA LEU A 461 11.18 7.56 -5.92
C LEU A 461 11.15 7.91 -7.40
#